data_e0153be382d2f137c053cc5aa691ecbb
#
_entry.id   e0153be382d2f137c053cc5aa691ecbb
#
_cell.length_a   1.000
_cell.length_b   1.000
_cell.length_c   1.000
_cell.angle_alpha   90.00
_cell.angle_beta   90.00
_cell.angle_gamma   90.00
#
_symmetry.space_group_name_H-M   'P 1'
#
loop_
_entity.id
_entity.type
_entity.pdbx_description
1 polymer ?
#
loop_
_entity_poly.entity_id
_entity_poly.type
_entity_poly.pdbx_seq_one_letter_code
_entity_poly.pdbx_strand_id
1 'polypeptide(L)'
;RSRGLGDVYKRQRYTFPQDREGARVLVDLHIPTEYDYVLSDIEIKKVGPNRIEGVSHQLSRNVWSNDADQDYRLYFVLEFDQPIQEMGGWTDGTVVKTEHLTGKDLKDAGLFLQFDVKQNPTVQVRSGISLVSLENASLNLKTEISDPFGWSFDAVRDHQQAVWNELFGRVEISTTDRQEKVRFYNNMYRALCSRNIWSDVNGQWISTDKKVQQLTGKDDVALGCDAFWNTFWNLNQFWNLVTPEWSHRWVNSQLAMYDANGWLAKGPAGMNYIPVMVAEHEIPLIVGAYQMGIRDFDTNKALEAMLKMQKTPSQKVFAGYAGNRDLEAYLKYQYVPSDLGRFSNSLEYAFDDWAVGQFAKAIGNEKVYKEFNQRGSWWKHVIEPKSGFTALKDSQGKWVADFEPFRSGANHHY
;
A
#
# COMPACT_ATOMS: atom_id res chain seq x y z
N ARG A 1 -5.47 -13.76 -9.49
CA ARG A 1 -4.67 -12.66 -8.86
C ARG A 1 -4.18 -13.19 -7.54
N SER A 2 -2.89 -13.47 -7.44
CA SER A 2 -2.23 -13.67 -6.16
C SER A 2 -2.21 -12.31 -5.45
N ARG A 3 -3.06 -12.13 -4.46
CA ARG A 3 -3.00 -11.03 -3.50
C ARG A 3 -2.75 -11.66 -2.15
N GLY A 4 -1.55 -12.17 -1.97
CA GLY A 4 -1.09 -12.66 -0.70
C GLY A 4 -0.06 -11.71 -0.13
N LEU A 5 0.22 -11.85 1.12
CA LEU A 5 1.32 -11.20 1.81
C LEU A 5 2.62 -11.42 1.01
N GLY A 6 2.98 -10.44 0.17
CA GLY A 6 4.31 -10.33 -0.34
C GLY A 6 4.67 -10.97 -1.66
N ASP A 7 3.81 -10.91 -2.68
CA ASP A 7 4.17 -11.50 -3.96
C ASP A 7 4.57 -10.45 -5.00
N VAL A 8 5.85 -10.25 -5.21
CA VAL A 8 6.43 -9.56 -6.39
C VAL A 8 6.57 -10.50 -7.59
N TYR A 9 5.91 -11.65 -7.58
CA TYR A 9 5.98 -12.64 -8.63
C TYR A 9 4.61 -13.18 -9.03
N LYS A 10 4.50 -13.72 -10.24
CA LYS A 10 3.32 -14.45 -10.75
C LYS A 10 3.73 -15.67 -11.54
N ARG A 11 2.84 -16.66 -11.52
CA ARG A 11 2.93 -17.80 -12.39
C ARG A 11 1.58 -18.09 -13.03
N GLN A 12 1.60 -18.32 -14.33
CA GLN A 12 0.40 -18.61 -15.12
C GLN A 12 0.65 -19.85 -15.98
N ARG A 13 -0.41 -20.58 -16.25
CA ARG A 13 -0.43 -21.74 -17.16
C ARG A 13 -1.60 -21.56 -18.10
N TYR A 14 -1.32 -21.49 -19.38
CA TYR A 14 -2.29 -21.37 -20.47
C TYR A 14 -2.36 -22.68 -21.21
N THR A 15 -3.57 -23.16 -21.54
CA THR A 15 -3.79 -24.30 -22.41
C THR A 15 -4.52 -23.83 -23.65
N PHE A 16 -3.94 -24.07 -24.81
CA PHE A 16 -4.46 -23.66 -26.11
C PHE A 16 -5.08 -24.84 -26.87
N PRO A 17 -6.09 -24.60 -27.69
CA PRO A 17 -6.58 -25.62 -28.62
C PRO A 17 -5.49 -26.04 -29.62
N GLN A 18 -5.32 -27.33 -29.85
CA GLN A 18 -4.25 -27.85 -30.72
C GLN A 18 -4.57 -27.70 -32.22
N ASP A 19 -5.82 -27.42 -32.56
CA ASP A 19 -6.32 -27.26 -33.93
C ASP A 19 -6.12 -25.83 -34.49
N ARG A 20 -5.56 -24.93 -33.71
CA ARG A 20 -5.31 -23.55 -34.15
C ARG A 20 -3.88 -23.30 -34.52
N GLU A 21 -3.67 -22.61 -35.62
CA GLU A 21 -2.36 -22.05 -35.97
C GLU A 21 -2.05 -20.85 -35.09
N GLY A 22 -1.06 -21.03 -34.21
CA GLY A 22 -0.47 -19.95 -33.41
C GLY A 22 -1.22 -19.63 -32.13
N ALA A 23 -0.66 -20.08 -31.00
CA ALA A 23 -1.03 -19.63 -29.67
C ALA A 23 -0.34 -18.28 -29.37
N ARG A 24 -1.12 -17.30 -28.88
CA ARG A 24 -0.58 -16.00 -28.51
C ARG A 24 -0.85 -15.69 -27.04
N VAL A 25 0.19 -15.21 -26.36
CA VAL A 25 0.09 -14.59 -25.04
C VAL A 25 0.23 -13.07 -25.24
N LEU A 26 -0.72 -12.32 -24.71
CA LEU A 26 -0.67 -10.85 -24.72
C LEU A 26 -0.19 -10.38 -23.35
N VAL A 27 0.69 -9.39 -23.36
CA VAL A 27 1.17 -8.69 -22.16
C VAL A 27 0.77 -7.22 -22.31
N ASP A 28 -0.26 -6.84 -21.61
CA ASP A 28 -0.74 -5.47 -21.55
C ASP A 28 0.09 -4.69 -20.52
N LEU A 29 0.67 -3.57 -20.93
CA LEU A 29 1.41 -2.68 -20.04
C LEU A 29 0.51 -1.70 -19.32
N HIS A 30 -0.78 -1.67 -19.66
CA HIS A 30 -1.77 -0.90 -18.95
C HIS A 30 -1.97 -1.44 -17.52
N ILE A 31 -1.67 -0.60 -16.53
CA ILE A 31 -2.02 -0.88 -15.14
C ILE A 31 -3.40 -0.31 -14.88
N PRO A 32 -4.42 -1.14 -14.56
CA PRO A 32 -5.75 -0.64 -14.27
C PRO A 32 -5.74 0.40 -13.14
N THR A 33 -6.16 1.60 -13.46
CA THR A 33 -6.27 2.74 -12.55
C THR A 33 -7.55 3.51 -12.87
N GLU A 34 -8.06 4.26 -11.91
CA GLU A 34 -9.18 5.19 -12.11
C GLU A 34 -8.72 6.56 -12.65
N TYR A 35 -7.42 6.77 -12.75
CA TYR A 35 -6.82 8.01 -13.23
C TYR A 35 -6.32 7.87 -14.66
N ASP A 36 -6.34 8.99 -15.39
CA ASP A 36 -5.63 9.08 -16.67
C ASP A 36 -4.13 8.89 -16.45
N TYR A 37 -3.50 8.13 -17.34
CA TYR A 37 -2.07 7.86 -17.27
C TYR A 37 -1.43 7.90 -18.66
N VAL A 38 -0.12 8.05 -18.65
CA VAL A 38 0.73 7.84 -19.83
C VAL A 38 1.86 6.88 -19.48
N LEU A 39 2.27 6.12 -20.45
CA LEU A 39 3.53 5.38 -20.44
C LEU A 39 4.60 6.35 -20.96
N SER A 40 5.25 7.06 -20.01
CA SER A 40 6.23 8.10 -20.37
C SER A 40 7.42 7.54 -21.13
N ASP A 41 7.77 6.27 -20.85
CA ASP A 41 8.88 5.58 -21.46
C ASP A 41 8.70 4.07 -21.30
N ILE A 42 8.93 3.32 -22.36
CA ILE A 42 8.99 1.86 -22.35
C ILE A 42 10.22 1.35 -23.09
N GLU A 43 10.83 0.32 -22.56
CA GLU A 43 11.85 -0.44 -23.23
C GLU A 43 11.70 -1.92 -22.92
N ILE A 44 11.47 -2.76 -23.94
CA ILE A 44 11.22 -4.19 -23.77
C ILE A 44 11.99 -4.97 -24.80
N LYS A 45 12.72 -5.98 -24.35
CA LYS A 45 13.62 -6.81 -25.20
C LYS A 45 13.37 -8.28 -24.98
N LYS A 46 13.44 -9.03 -26.06
CA LYS A 46 13.66 -10.47 -26.03
C LYS A 46 15.17 -10.73 -25.86
N VAL A 47 15.56 -11.28 -24.71
CA VAL A 47 16.98 -11.48 -24.35
C VAL A 47 17.41 -12.94 -24.43
N GLY A 48 16.58 -13.79 -24.99
CA GLY A 48 16.82 -15.22 -25.18
C GLY A 48 15.64 -15.88 -25.86
N PRO A 49 15.70 -17.19 -26.10
CA PRO A 49 14.63 -17.89 -26.81
C PRO A 49 13.30 -17.87 -26.09
N ASN A 50 13.30 -17.76 -24.77
CA ASN A 50 12.12 -17.87 -23.92
C ASN A 50 12.06 -16.79 -22.81
N ARG A 51 12.81 -15.69 -22.96
CA ARG A 51 12.90 -14.65 -21.93
C ARG A 51 12.68 -13.25 -22.51
N ILE A 52 11.86 -12.47 -21.82
CA ILE A 52 11.61 -11.07 -22.05
C ILE A 52 12.02 -10.29 -20.81
N GLU A 53 12.68 -9.16 -21.03
CA GLU A 53 12.99 -8.16 -20.02
C GLU A 53 12.44 -6.81 -20.44
N GLY A 54 11.94 -6.05 -19.47
CA GLY A 54 11.39 -4.74 -19.81
C GLY A 54 11.29 -3.79 -18.63
N VAL A 55 11.13 -2.54 -18.97
CA VAL A 55 10.79 -1.46 -18.06
C VAL A 55 9.63 -0.66 -18.64
N SER A 56 8.72 -0.27 -17.77
CA SER A 56 7.59 0.61 -18.07
C SER A 56 7.58 1.75 -17.06
N HIS A 57 7.66 2.99 -17.55
CA HIS A 57 7.56 4.19 -16.75
C HIS A 57 6.12 4.70 -16.78
N GLN A 58 5.43 4.58 -15.68
CA GLN A 58 4.02 4.96 -15.52
C GLN A 58 3.93 6.35 -14.89
N LEU A 59 3.12 7.23 -15.49
CA LEU A 59 2.86 8.56 -14.97
C LEU A 59 1.36 8.86 -15.00
N SER A 60 0.77 9.06 -13.84
CA SER A 60 -0.58 9.61 -13.67
C SER A 60 -0.48 10.94 -12.95
N ARG A 61 -1.04 12.00 -13.55
CA ARG A 61 -0.97 13.34 -12.97
C ARG A 61 -2.22 13.65 -12.15
N ASN A 62 -2.03 14.53 -11.18
CA ASN A 62 -3.13 15.07 -10.37
C ASN A 62 -4.00 13.99 -9.70
N VAL A 63 -3.39 12.91 -9.27
CA VAL A 63 -4.05 11.86 -8.49
C VAL A 63 -4.28 12.30 -7.03
N TRP A 64 -5.06 11.54 -6.28
CA TRP A 64 -5.27 11.76 -4.85
C TRP A 64 -5.74 13.18 -4.52
N SER A 65 -6.88 13.60 -5.08
CA SER A 65 -7.46 14.94 -4.89
C SER A 65 -6.66 16.08 -5.55
N ASN A 66 -6.00 15.79 -6.66
CA ASN A 66 -5.15 16.72 -7.43
C ASN A 66 -3.89 17.21 -6.68
N ASP A 67 -3.43 16.46 -5.70
CA ASP A 67 -2.32 16.88 -4.84
C ASP A 67 -0.97 16.22 -5.15
N ALA A 68 -0.97 15.13 -5.93
CA ALA A 68 0.24 14.39 -6.23
C ALA A 68 0.24 13.83 -7.66
N ASP A 69 1.41 13.58 -8.19
CA ASP A 69 1.61 12.76 -9.37
C ASP A 69 2.04 11.35 -8.94
N GLN A 70 1.45 10.34 -9.53
CA GLN A 70 1.88 8.96 -9.39
C GLN A 70 2.89 8.67 -10.50
N ASP A 71 4.16 8.57 -10.13
CA ASP A 71 5.30 8.47 -11.05
C ASP A 71 6.23 7.34 -10.57
N TYR A 72 6.29 6.24 -11.35
CA TYR A 72 7.12 5.10 -11.00
C TYR A 72 7.55 4.28 -12.22
N ARG A 73 8.68 3.59 -12.08
CA ARG A 73 9.17 2.61 -13.05
C ARG A 73 8.90 1.21 -12.54
N LEU A 74 8.33 0.38 -13.40
CA LEU A 74 8.14 -1.03 -13.15
C LEU A 74 9.10 -1.82 -14.05
N TYR A 75 10.08 -2.44 -13.45
CA TYR A 75 10.97 -3.39 -14.11
C TYR A 75 10.36 -4.78 -14.02
N PHE A 76 10.42 -5.53 -15.10
CA PHE A 76 9.86 -6.87 -15.13
C PHE A 76 10.68 -7.85 -15.97
N VAL A 77 10.58 -9.11 -15.58
CA VAL A 77 11.15 -10.26 -16.29
C VAL A 77 10.05 -11.28 -16.49
N LEU A 78 9.91 -11.78 -17.71
CA LEU A 78 9.02 -12.88 -18.06
C LEU A 78 9.85 -14.02 -18.60
N GLU A 79 9.67 -15.22 -18.04
CA GLU A 79 10.25 -16.45 -18.57
C GLU A 79 9.15 -17.43 -18.94
N PHE A 80 9.32 -18.08 -20.09
CA PHE A 80 8.40 -19.08 -20.63
C PHE A 80 9.04 -20.46 -20.64
N ASP A 81 8.25 -21.50 -20.45
CA ASP A 81 8.72 -22.90 -20.52
C ASP A 81 8.91 -23.41 -21.95
N GLN A 82 8.49 -22.61 -22.94
CA GLN A 82 8.64 -22.89 -24.38
C GLN A 82 9.29 -21.68 -25.10
N PRO A 83 9.99 -21.95 -26.22
CA PRO A 83 10.56 -20.86 -27.03
C PRO A 83 9.49 -19.96 -27.65
N ILE A 84 9.73 -18.67 -27.59
CA ILE A 84 8.93 -17.65 -28.28
C ILE A 84 9.30 -17.69 -29.78
N GLN A 85 8.33 -18.08 -30.61
CA GLN A 85 8.50 -18.19 -32.06
C GLN A 85 8.48 -16.83 -32.76
N GLU A 86 7.62 -15.93 -32.31
CA GLU A 86 7.50 -14.58 -32.83
C GLU A 86 7.17 -13.63 -31.67
N MET A 87 7.80 -12.47 -31.66
CA MET A 87 7.48 -11.36 -30.79
C MET A 87 7.11 -10.14 -31.60
N GLY A 88 6.18 -9.39 -31.07
CA GLY A 88 5.87 -8.05 -31.52
C GLY A 88 5.13 -7.30 -30.42
N GLY A 89 4.68 -6.12 -30.73
CA GLY A 89 3.94 -5.29 -29.80
C GLY A 89 3.03 -4.30 -30.49
N TRP A 90 2.35 -3.53 -29.70
CA TRP A 90 1.59 -2.39 -30.16
C TRP A 90 1.94 -1.14 -29.34
N THR A 91 1.84 0.01 -29.98
CA THR A 91 1.94 1.33 -29.39
C THR A 91 0.87 2.21 -30.01
N ASP A 92 -0.07 2.74 -29.19
CA ASP A 92 -1.18 3.59 -29.64
C ASP A 92 -1.90 3.07 -30.89
N GLY A 93 -2.24 1.78 -30.89
CA GLY A 93 -2.94 1.10 -31.98
C GLY A 93 -2.07 0.66 -33.17
N THR A 94 -0.79 1.01 -33.21
CA THR A 94 0.14 0.56 -34.24
C THR A 94 0.81 -0.74 -33.83
N VAL A 95 0.62 -1.79 -34.62
CA VAL A 95 1.19 -3.12 -34.36
C VAL A 95 2.46 -3.32 -35.17
N VAL A 96 3.53 -3.78 -34.51
CA VAL A 96 4.83 -4.06 -35.13
C VAL A 96 5.37 -5.42 -34.70
N LYS A 97 6.06 -6.12 -35.62
CA LYS A 97 6.86 -7.28 -35.30
C LYS A 97 8.26 -6.82 -34.95
N THR A 98 8.70 -7.10 -33.74
CA THR A 98 10.02 -6.69 -33.25
C THR A 98 10.42 -7.49 -32.03
N GLU A 99 11.70 -7.74 -31.83
CA GLU A 99 12.27 -8.30 -30.60
C GLU A 99 12.73 -7.21 -29.62
N HIS A 100 12.61 -5.93 -30.01
CA HIS A 100 12.89 -4.77 -29.18
C HIS A 100 11.83 -3.69 -29.41
N LEU A 101 10.93 -3.53 -28.43
CA LEU A 101 9.89 -2.50 -28.43
C LEU A 101 10.30 -1.35 -27.55
N THR A 102 10.24 -0.13 -28.10
CA THR A 102 10.44 1.12 -27.36
C THR A 102 9.33 2.10 -27.67
N GLY A 103 9.09 3.04 -26.78
CA GLY A 103 8.12 4.10 -27.00
C GLY A 103 8.14 5.14 -25.91
N LYS A 104 7.57 6.32 -26.20
CA LYS A 104 7.48 7.44 -25.27
C LYS A 104 6.11 8.09 -25.35
N ASP A 105 5.63 8.56 -24.21
CA ASP A 105 4.38 9.30 -24.05
C ASP A 105 3.16 8.59 -24.69
N LEU A 106 3.08 7.27 -24.48
CA LEU A 106 2.06 6.39 -25.04
C LEU A 106 0.83 6.31 -24.14
N LYS A 107 -0.34 6.20 -24.75
CA LYS A 107 -1.60 5.93 -24.03
C LYS A 107 -1.89 4.44 -23.89
N ASP A 108 -1.38 3.64 -24.83
CA ASP A 108 -1.58 2.21 -24.88
C ASP A 108 -0.35 1.52 -25.47
N ALA A 109 0.13 0.49 -24.80
CA ALA A 109 1.22 -0.34 -25.31
C ALA A 109 1.18 -1.75 -24.71
N GLY A 110 1.69 -2.70 -25.45
CA GLY A 110 1.80 -4.09 -24.99
C GLY A 110 2.55 -4.96 -25.97
N LEU A 111 2.63 -6.24 -25.63
CA LEU A 111 3.33 -7.26 -26.38
C LEU A 111 2.39 -8.36 -26.83
N PHE A 112 2.68 -8.95 -27.97
CA PHE A 112 2.20 -10.27 -28.32
C PHE A 112 3.38 -11.23 -28.50
N LEU A 113 3.22 -12.44 -27.96
CA LEU A 113 4.22 -13.50 -28.00
C LEU A 113 3.55 -14.74 -28.58
N GLN A 114 4.07 -15.27 -29.68
CA GLN A 114 3.52 -16.44 -30.35
C GLN A 114 4.34 -17.68 -30.03
N PHE A 115 3.63 -18.79 -29.80
CA PHE A 115 4.20 -20.09 -29.44
C PHE A 115 3.75 -21.17 -30.41
N ASP A 116 4.60 -22.19 -30.65
CA ASP A 116 4.20 -23.42 -31.32
C ASP A 116 3.62 -24.41 -30.30
N VAL A 117 2.32 -24.64 -30.39
CA VAL A 117 1.58 -25.49 -29.46
C VAL A 117 1.12 -26.82 -30.07
N LYS A 118 1.63 -27.19 -31.25
CA LYS A 118 1.24 -28.39 -31.95
C LYS A 118 1.53 -29.67 -31.17
N GLN A 119 2.70 -29.74 -30.53
CA GLN A 119 3.13 -30.87 -29.71
C GLN A 119 2.80 -30.71 -28.26
N ASN A 120 2.91 -29.48 -27.71
CA ASN A 120 2.60 -29.18 -26.31
C ASN A 120 1.62 -28.00 -26.27
N PRO A 121 0.32 -28.22 -25.99
CA PRO A 121 -0.68 -27.18 -25.99
C PRO A 121 -0.59 -26.23 -24.78
N THR A 122 0.31 -26.53 -23.85
CA THR A 122 0.42 -25.76 -22.60
C THR A 122 1.65 -24.87 -22.61
N VAL A 123 1.45 -23.58 -22.39
CA VAL A 123 2.50 -22.58 -22.20
C VAL A 123 2.45 -22.08 -20.78
N GLN A 124 3.55 -22.13 -20.09
CA GLN A 124 3.68 -21.56 -18.75
C GLN A 124 4.55 -20.30 -18.80
N VAL A 125 4.18 -19.30 -17.99
CA VAL A 125 5.00 -18.11 -17.76
C VAL A 125 5.20 -17.91 -16.26
N ARG A 126 6.39 -17.51 -15.90
CA ARG A 126 6.74 -17.01 -14.58
C ARG A 126 7.31 -15.61 -14.71
N SER A 127 6.94 -14.71 -13.80
CA SER A 127 7.33 -13.30 -13.84
C SER A 127 7.86 -12.84 -12.50
N GLY A 128 8.90 -12.02 -12.56
CA GLY A 128 9.40 -11.23 -11.45
C GLY A 128 9.27 -9.74 -11.80
N ILE A 129 9.00 -8.93 -10.80
CA ILE A 129 8.92 -7.47 -10.92
C ILE A 129 9.80 -6.82 -9.85
N SER A 130 10.21 -5.58 -10.11
CA SER A 130 10.90 -4.71 -9.16
C SER A 130 10.57 -3.26 -9.48
N LEU A 131 10.57 -2.43 -8.45
CA LEU A 131 10.52 -0.97 -8.62
C LEU A 131 11.92 -0.34 -8.64
N VAL A 132 12.95 -1.16 -8.42
CA VAL A 132 14.35 -0.72 -8.31
C VAL A 132 15.13 -0.94 -9.60
N SER A 133 15.18 -2.20 -10.11
CA SER A 133 15.96 -2.53 -11.31
C SER A 133 15.55 -3.85 -11.97
N LEU A 134 16.04 -4.09 -13.20
CA LEU A 134 15.88 -5.38 -13.90
C LEU A 134 16.62 -6.52 -13.19
N GLU A 135 17.78 -6.23 -12.63
CA GLU A 135 18.58 -7.21 -11.86
C GLU A 135 17.77 -7.67 -10.65
N ASN A 136 17.12 -6.75 -9.94
CA ASN A 136 16.27 -7.09 -8.80
C ASN A 136 15.01 -7.84 -9.24
N ALA A 137 14.37 -7.48 -10.36
CA ALA A 137 13.25 -8.25 -10.91
C ALA A 137 13.65 -9.70 -11.22
N SER A 138 14.86 -9.90 -11.78
CA SER A 138 15.44 -11.23 -12.00
C SER A 138 15.72 -11.97 -10.70
N LEU A 139 16.29 -11.28 -9.71
CA LEU A 139 16.60 -11.85 -8.41
C LEU A 139 15.33 -12.29 -7.67
N ASN A 140 14.29 -11.46 -7.68
CA ASN A 140 12.98 -11.77 -7.10
C ASN A 140 12.39 -13.03 -7.77
N LEU A 141 12.35 -13.07 -9.11
CA LEU A 141 11.88 -14.25 -9.84
C LEU A 141 12.66 -15.51 -9.48
N LYS A 142 13.99 -15.40 -9.41
CA LYS A 142 14.88 -16.52 -9.07
C LYS A 142 14.58 -17.05 -7.67
N THR A 143 14.58 -16.15 -6.69
CA THR A 143 14.51 -16.50 -5.27
C THR A 143 13.13 -17.01 -4.86
N GLU A 144 12.06 -16.42 -5.40
CA GLU A 144 10.69 -16.68 -4.95
C GLU A 144 9.98 -17.76 -5.79
N ILE A 145 10.38 -17.97 -7.05
CA ILE A 145 9.72 -18.92 -7.94
C ILE A 145 10.67 -19.95 -8.52
N SER A 146 11.79 -19.51 -9.13
CA SER A 146 12.58 -20.41 -9.95
C SER A 146 13.31 -21.47 -9.12
N ASP A 147 13.97 -21.03 -8.04
CA ASP A 147 14.72 -21.93 -7.17
C ASP A 147 13.80 -22.87 -6.37
N PRO A 148 12.72 -22.40 -5.71
CA PRO A 148 11.91 -23.31 -4.89
C PRO A 148 10.94 -24.19 -5.70
N PHE A 149 10.47 -23.78 -6.89
CA PHE A 149 9.40 -24.49 -7.58
C PHE A 149 9.72 -24.89 -9.02
N GLY A 150 10.82 -24.45 -9.60
CA GLY A 150 11.16 -24.71 -11.00
C GLY A 150 9.99 -24.34 -11.94
N TRP A 151 9.53 -25.30 -12.75
CA TRP A 151 8.37 -25.18 -13.64
C TRP A 151 7.10 -25.89 -13.13
N SER A 152 7.04 -26.29 -11.85
CA SER A 152 5.85 -26.91 -11.28
C SER A 152 4.78 -25.88 -10.87
N PHE A 153 3.80 -25.64 -11.74
CA PHE A 153 2.64 -24.79 -11.41
C PHE A 153 1.89 -25.29 -10.18
N ASP A 154 1.71 -26.60 -10.10
CA ASP A 154 0.94 -27.18 -8.99
C ASP A 154 1.68 -27.04 -7.65
N ALA A 155 3.01 -27.10 -7.63
CA ALA A 155 3.79 -26.86 -6.41
C ALA A 155 3.61 -25.41 -5.89
N VAL A 156 3.58 -24.41 -6.79
CA VAL A 156 3.28 -23.01 -6.41
C VAL A 156 1.86 -22.89 -5.86
N ARG A 157 0.87 -23.49 -6.54
CA ARG A 157 -0.52 -23.47 -6.07
C ARG A 157 -0.66 -24.09 -4.69
N ASP A 158 -0.08 -25.28 -4.51
CA ASP A 158 -0.19 -26.03 -3.26
C ASP A 158 0.52 -25.32 -2.11
N HIS A 159 1.68 -24.69 -2.39
CA HIS A 159 2.38 -23.86 -1.42
C HIS A 159 1.53 -22.65 -1.01
N GLN A 160 0.96 -21.90 -1.96
CA GLN A 160 0.10 -20.75 -1.64
C GLN A 160 -1.15 -21.18 -0.87
N GLN A 161 -1.73 -22.31 -1.20
CA GLN A 161 -2.85 -22.87 -0.45
C GLN A 161 -2.45 -23.22 0.99
N ALA A 162 -1.26 -23.79 1.19
CA ALA A 162 -0.75 -24.12 2.51
C ALA A 162 -0.51 -22.86 3.36
N VAL A 163 0.07 -21.79 2.78
CA VAL A 163 0.25 -20.49 3.47
C VAL A 163 -1.07 -19.90 3.93
N TRP A 164 -2.09 -19.88 3.05
CA TRP A 164 -3.41 -19.37 3.43
C TRP A 164 -4.12 -20.26 4.45
N ASN A 165 -3.99 -21.57 4.35
CA ASN A 165 -4.57 -22.50 5.33
C ASN A 165 -3.91 -22.34 6.72
N GLU A 166 -2.60 -22.10 6.77
CA GLU A 166 -1.91 -21.80 8.02
C GLU A 166 -2.43 -20.49 8.64
N LEU A 167 -2.55 -19.41 7.85
CA LEU A 167 -3.09 -18.14 8.32
C LEU A 167 -4.55 -18.26 8.80
N PHE A 168 -5.41 -18.96 8.06
CA PHE A 168 -6.79 -19.18 8.46
C PHE A 168 -6.91 -20.07 9.68
N GLY A 169 -6.00 -21.06 9.84
CA GLY A 169 -5.95 -21.94 10.99
C GLY A 169 -5.59 -21.26 12.29
N ARG A 170 -5.09 -20.01 12.27
CA ARG A 170 -4.81 -19.22 13.49
C ARG A 170 -6.08 -18.78 14.22
N VAL A 171 -7.24 -18.82 13.58
CA VAL A 171 -8.53 -18.51 14.20
C VAL A 171 -9.54 -19.57 13.81
N GLU A 172 -9.97 -20.35 14.78
CA GLU A 172 -11.02 -21.36 14.58
C GLU A 172 -12.36 -20.88 15.12
N ILE A 173 -13.41 -21.04 14.32
CA ILE A 173 -14.78 -20.78 14.74
C ILE A 173 -15.61 -22.07 14.74
N SER A 174 -16.48 -22.21 15.71
CA SER A 174 -17.46 -23.31 15.78
C SER A 174 -18.85 -22.76 15.47
N THR A 175 -19.45 -23.27 14.42
CA THR A 175 -20.82 -22.96 14.00
C THR A 175 -21.38 -24.13 13.18
N THR A 176 -22.67 -24.37 13.30
CA THR A 176 -23.41 -25.33 12.44
C THR A 176 -23.83 -24.70 11.12
N ASP A 177 -23.81 -23.37 11.02
CA ASP A 177 -24.15 -22.66 9.79
C ASP A 177 -22.91 -22.50 8.90
N ARG A 178 -22.94 -23.23 7.77
CA ARG A 178 -21.88 -23.13 6.75
C ARG A 178 -21.71 -21.71 6.19
N GLN A 179 -22.80 -20.93 6.06
CA GLN A 179 -22.73 -19.57 5.49
C GLN A 179 -22.02 -18.61 6.44
N GLU A 180 -22.24 -18.72 7.73
CA GLU A 180 -21.49 -17.95 8.73
C GLU A 180 -20.00 -18.27 8.67
N LYS A 181 -19.64 -19.56 8.57
CA LYS A 181 -18.25 -19.99 8.43
C LYS A 181 -17.60 -19.41 7.17
N VAL A 182 -18.28 -19.49 6.04
CA VAL A 182 -17.80 -18.90 4.77
C VAL A 182 -17.62 -17.39 4.89
N ARG A 183 -18.60 -16.70 5.49
CA ARG A 183 -18.54 -15.24 5.70
C ARG A 183 -17.35 -14.84 6.56
N PHE A 184 -17.12 -15.57 7.66
CA PHE A 184 -16.01 -15.30 8.57
C PHE A 184 -14.67 -15.40 7.86
N TYR A 185 -14.36 -16.54 7.23
CA TYR A 185 -13.07 -16.74 6.57
C TYR A 185 -12.88 -15.86 5.33
N ASN A 186 -13.94 -15.50 4.62
CA ASN A 186 -13.89 -14.56 3.53
C ASN A 186 -13.55 -13.14 4.01
N ASN A 187 -14.11 -12.72 5.15
CA ASN A 187 -13.75 -11.45 5.76
C ASN A 187 -12.32 -11.46 6.33
N MET A 188 -11.89 -12.58 6.93
CA MET A 188 -10.52 -12.77 7.37
C MET A 188 -9.52 -12.67 6.21
N TYR A 189 -9.82 -13.30 5.06
CA TYR A 189 -9.04 -13.15 3.84
C TYR A 189 -8.91 -11.67 3.44
N ARG A 190 -10.00 -10.93 3.39
CA ARG A 190 -10.00 -9.51 3.05
C ARG A 190 -9.20 -8.67 4.04
N ALA A 191 -9.34 -8.93 5.33
CA ALA A 191 -8.59 -8.26 6.39
C ALA A 191 -7.07 -8.47 6.29
N LEU A 192 -6.64 -9.59 5.71
CA LEU A 192 -5.22 -9.93 5.53
C LEU A 192 -4.66 -9.53 4.15
N CYS A 193 -5.50 -9.19 3.18
CA CYS A 193 -5.07 -8.91 1.79
C CYS A 193 -4.52 -7.49 1.55
N SER A 194 -4.69 -6.55 2.46
CA SER A 194 -4.44 -5.12 2.21
C SER A 194 -2.98 -4.69 2.39
N ARG A 195 -2.06 -5.62 2.51
CA ARG A 195 -0.63 -5.38 2.72
C ARG A 195 0.14 -5.84 1.51
N ASN A 196 0.86 -4.93 0.88
CA ASN A 196 1.69 -5.22 -0.27
C ASN A 196 3.15 -4.99 0.08
N ILE A 197 4.01 -5.99 -0.09
CA ILE A 197 5.45 -5.79 -0.04
C ILE A 197 5.86 -5.14 -1.36
N TRP A 198 6.67 -4.09 -1.29
CA TRP A 198 7.28 -3.48 -2.46
C TRP A 198 8.80 -3.42 -2.41
N SER A 199 9.42 -3.88 -1.32
CA SER A 199 10.86 -4.14 -1.29
C SER A 199 11.19 -5.43 -2.03
N ASP A 200 12.35 -5.45 -2.64
CA ASP A 200 12.92 -6.63 -3.29
C ASP A 200 13.47 -7.61 -2.25
N VAL A 201 13.71 -8.85 -2.65
CA VAL A 201 14.21 -9.93 -1.76
C VAL A 201 15.57 -9.64 -1.14
N ASN A 202 16.35 -8.73 -1.71
CA ASN A 202 17.61 -8.23 -1.15
C ASN A 202 17.44 -7.07 -0.18
N GLY A 203 16.20 -6.67 0.11
CA GLY A 203 15.86 -5.56 1.00
C GLY A 203 15.96 -4.18 0.38
N GLN A 204 16.24 -4.06 -0.92
CA GLN A 204 16.19 -2.78 -1.61
C GLN A 204 14.74 -2.36 -1.89
N TRP A 205 14.48 -1.05 -1.82
CA TRP A 205 13.18 -0.47 -2.12
C TRP A 205 13.30 1.00 -2.54
N ILE A 206 12.29 1.54 -3.21
CA ILE A 206 12.22 2.95 -3.59
C ILE A 206 11.40 3.71 -2.55
N SER A 207 11.99 4.72 -1.95
CA SER A 207 11.30 5.63 -1.03
C SER A 207 10.51 6.71 -1.78
N THR A 208 9.72 7.49 -1.03
CA THR A 208 8.87 8.54 -1.60
C THR A 208 9.66 9.69 -2.24
N ASP A 209 10.96 9.84 -1.94
CA ASP A 209 11.87 10.77 -2.62
C ASP A 209 12.55 10.18 -3.87
N LYS A 210 12.05 9.02 -4.33
CA LYS A 210 12.51 8.29 -5.52
C LYS A 210 13.96 7.78 -5.43
N LYS A 211 14.51 7.64 -4.22
CA LYS A 211 15.83 7.06 -4.01
C LYS A 211 15.73 5.59 -3.60
N VAL A 212 16.71 4.83 -4.03
CA VAL A 212 16.88 3.45 -3.57
C VAL A 212 17.35 3.47 -2.12
N GLN A 213 16.64 2.75 -1.27
CA GLN A 213 16.94 2.55 0.14
C GLN A 213 17.27 1.07 0.38
N GLN A 214 17.89 0.77 1.52
CA GLN A 214 18.25 -0.56 1.96
C GLN A 214 17.68 -0.84 3.35
N LEU A 215 16.85 -1.87 3.46
CA LEU A 215 16.42 -2.40 4.76
C LEU A 215 17.58 -3.12 5.44
N THR A 216 17.69 -2.98 6.75
CA THR A 216 18.81 -3.50 7.55
C THR A 216 18.44 -4.70 8.42
N GLY A 217 17.18 -4.84 8.81
CA GLY A 217 16.68 -5.98 9.55
C GLY A 217 16.47 -7.20 8.64
N LYS A 218 16.81 -8.39 9.13
CA LYS A 218 16.77 -9.64 8.36
C LYS A 218 15.38 -9.94 7.78
N ASP A 219 14.33 -9.62 8.51
CA ASP A 219 12.94 -9.93 8.16
C ASP A 219 12.13 -8.66 7.84
N ASP A 220 12.81 -7.51 7.75
CA ASP A 220 12.17 -6.25 7.43
C ASP A 220 11.75 -6.20 5.96
N VAL A 221 10.62 -5.58 5.72
CA VAL A 221 10.06 -5.34 4.38
C VAL A 221 9.50 -3.92 4.30
N ALA A 222 9.58 -3.30 3.14
CA ALA A 222 8.83 -2.08 2.91
C ALA A 222 7.40 -2.46 2.51
N LEU A 223 6.43 -2.00 3.30
CA LEU A 223 5.02 -2.34 3.14
C LEU A 223 4.22 -1.13 2.65
N GLY A 224 3.26 -1.38 1.78
CA GLY A 224 2.34 -0.40 1.29
C GLY A 224 0.88 -0.78 1.49
N CYS A 225 0.05 0.22 1.68
CA CYS A 225 -1.40 0.15 1.61
C CYS A 225 -1.96 1.53 1.23
N ASP A 226 -3.22 1.59 0.86
CA ASP A 226 -3.84 2.85 0.43
C ASP A 226 -3.97 3.84 1.59
N ALA A 227 -4.29 3.37 2.79
CA ALA A 227 -4.43 4.22 3.97
C ALA A 227 -4.54 3.39 5.27
N PHE A 228 -4.15 4.03 6.36
CA PHE A 228 -4.46 3.54 7.71
C PHE A 228 -5.75 4.14 8.28
N TRP A 229 -6.40 5.03 7.58
CA TRP A 229 -7.62 5.67 8.05
C TRP A 229 -8.67 4.63 8.43
N ASN A 230 -9.04 4.68 9.71
CA ASN A 230 -9.96 3.79 10.42
C ASN A 230 -9.47 2.34 10.65
N THR A 231 -8.25 1.95 10.29
CA THR A 231 -7.75 0.61 10.62
C THR A 231 -7.63 0.39 12.14
N PHE A 232 -7.48 1.47 12.90
CA PHE A 232 -7.39 1.44 14.37
C PHE A 232 -8.72 1.08 15.06
N TRP A 233 -9.86 1.09 14.37
CA TRP A 233 -11.14 0.72 14.97
C TRP A 233 -11.15 -0.75 15.43
N ASN A 234 -10.63 -1.64 14.59
CA ASN A 234 -10.57 -3.07 14.92
C ASN A 234 -9.52 -3.86 14.12
N LEU A 235 -9.10 -3.36 12.95
CA LEU A 235 -8.22 -4.10 12.06
C LEU A 235 -6.79 -4.21 12.60
N ASN A 236 -6.23 -3.13 13.17
CA ASN A 236 -4.91 -3.16 13.82
C ASN A 236 -4.88 -4.20 14.96
N GLN A 237 -5.92 -4.24 15.79
CA GLN A 237 -6.03 -5.20 16.88
C GLN A 237 -6.12 -6.64 16.37
N PHE A 238 -6.89 -6.85 15.31
CA PHE A 238 -6.95 -8.15 14.65
C PHE A 238 -5.58 -8.59 14.12
N TRP A 239 -4.86 -7.69 13.45
CA TRP A 239 -3.50 -7.97 12.98
C TRP A 239 -2.54 -8.28 14.12
N ASN A 240 -2.59 -7.50 15.19
CA ASN A 240 -1.73 -7.71 16.36
C ASN A 240 -1.97 -9.07 17.05
N LEU A 241 -3.22 -9.56 17.02
CA LEU A 241 -3.59 -10.85 17.60
C LEU A 241 -3.25 -12.03 16.69
N VAL A 242 -3.55 -11.91 15.40
CA VAL A 242 -3.52 -13.03 14.43
C VAL A 242 -2.20 -13.11 13.69
N THR A 243 -1.59 -11.96 13.41
CA THR A 243 -0.34 -11.85 12.64
C THR A 243 0.64 -10.86 13.27
N PRO A 244 1.06 -11.05 14.56
CA PRO A 244 1.92 -10.10 15.27
C PRO A 244 3.27 -9.87 14.59
N GLU A 245 3.81 -10.87 13.90
CA GLU A 245 5.03 -10.77 13.10
C GLU A 245 4.88 -9.76 11.95
N TRP A 246 3.69 -9.63 11.38
CA TRP A 246 3.40 -8.65 10.36
C TRP A 246 3.15 -7.25 10.92
N SER A 247 2.57 -7.16 12.10
CA SER A 247 2.44 -5.88 12.81
C SER A 247 3.80 -5.29 13.17
N HIS A 248 4.75 -6.14 13.61
CA HIS A 248 6.14 -5.76 13.81
C HIS A 248 6.77 -5.19 12.52
N ARG A 249 6.62 -5.91 11.39
CA ARG A 249 7.11 -5.44 10.08
C ARG A 249 6.47 -4.12 9.65
N TRP A 250 5.18 -3.90 9.94
CA TRP A 250 4.51 -2.63 9.67
C TRP A 250 5.15 -1.47 10.44
N VAL A 251 5.43 -1.67 11.72
CA VAL A 251 6.10 -0.63 12.53
C VAL A 251 7.48 -0.33 11.96
N ASN A 252 8.29 -1.34 11.70
CA ASN A 252 9.63 -1.15 11.12
C ASN A 252 9.58 -0.50 9.73
N SER A 253 8.59 -0.86 8.91
CA SER A 253 8.37 -0.22 7.60
C SER A 253 8.08 1.28 7.74
N GLN A 254 7.25 1.69 8.70
CA GLN A 254 6.99 3.10 8.99
C GLN A 254 8.23 3.83 9.47
N LEU A 255 9.03 3.21 10.33
CA LEU A 255 10.30 3.80 10.80
C LEU A 255 11.33 3.91 9.68
N ALA A 256 11.40 2.94 8.77
CA ALA A 256 12.25 3.01 7.58
C ALA A 256 11.82 4.15 6.63
N MET A 257 10.53 4.41 6.48
CA MET A 257 10.02 5.55 5.72
C MET A 257 10.38 6.88 6.39
N TYR A 258 10.27 6.94 7.73
CA TYR A 258 10.70 8.10 8.50
C TYR A 258 12.20 8.38 8.34
N ASP A 259 13.05 7.35 8.42
CA ASP A 259 14.49 7.49 8.20
C ASP A 259 14.83 7.99 6.80
N ALA A 260 14.10 7.52 5.78
CA ALA A 260 14.37 7.88 4.39
C ALA A 260 14.06 9.34 4.05
N ASN A 261 13.01 9.94 4.64
CA ASN A 261 12.57 11.28 4.26
C ASN A 261 11.97 12.13 5.40
N GLY A 262 12.02 11.62 6.62
CA GLY A 262 11.64 12.36 7.82
C GLY A 262 10.15 12.45 8.10
N TRP A 263 9.31 11.59 7.50
CA TRP A 263 7.88 11.53 7.74
C TRP A 263 7.39 10.08 7.83
N LEU A 264 6.47 9.81 8.74
CA LEU A 264 5.66 8.60 8.69
C LEU A 264 4.67 8.70 7.52
N ALA A 265 4.17 7.57 7.04
CA ALA A 265 3.31 7.53 5.87
C ALA A 265 1.90 7.04 6.21
N LYS A 266 0.93 7.95 6.24
CA LYS A 266 -0.49 7.64 6.52
C LYS A 266 -1.17 6.77 5.46
N GLY A 267 -0.61 6.73 4.27
CA GLY A 267 -1.02 5.88 3.17
C GLY A 267 0.16 5.67 2.24
N PRO A 268 1.03 4.69 2.53
CA PRO A 268 2.22 4.41 1.72
C PRO A 268 1.82 3.58 0.49
N ALA A 269 1.22 4.21 -0.51
CA ALA A 269 0.83 3.56 -1.76
C ALA A 269 1.94 3.70 -2.80
N GLY A 270 2.77 2.67 -2.92
CA GLY A 270 3.80 2.59 -3.93
C GLY A 270 4.62 3.88 -4.06
N MET A 271 5.55 4.15 -3.18
CA MET A 271 6.46 5.32 -3.25
C MET A 271 5.79 6.70 -3.13
N ASN A 272 4.50 6.76 -2.84
CA ASN A 272 3.78 8.00 -2.65
C ASN A 272 3.19 8.07 -1.25
N TYR A 273 3.16 9.28 -0.66
CA TYR A 273 2.26 9.56 0.44
C TYR A 273 0.88 9.91 -0.13
N ILE A 274 -0.13 9.15 0.24
CA ILE A 274 -1.51 9.48 -0.16
C ILE A 274 -2.01 10.64 0.70
N PRO A 275 -2.20 11.83 0.12
CA PRO A 275 -2.56 13.01 0.90
C PRO A 275 -4.06 13.12 1.18
N VAL A 276 -4.88 12.28 0.56
CA VAL A 276 -6.34 12.39 0.62
C VAL A 276 -6.91 11.96 1.96
N MET A 277 -6.24 11.04 2.64
CA MET A 277 -6.68 10.52 3.93
C MET A 277 -6.43 11.55 5.03
N VAL A 278 -7.31 11.55 6.03
CA VAL A 278 -7.26 12.44 7.18
C VAL A 278 -6.45 11.82 8.31
N ALA A 279 -5.82 12.66 9.13
CA ALA A 279 -5.03 12.32 10.31
C ALA A 279 -3.82 11.39 10.03
N GLU A 280 -3.10 11.07 11.07
CA GLU A 280 -1.87 10.27 11.00
C GLU A 280 -2.10 8.93 11.73
N HIS A 281 -3.01 8.10 11.20
CA HIS A 281 -3.46 6.87 11.86
C HIS A 281 -2.44 5.72 11.80
N GLU A 282 -1.27 5.91 11.21
CA GLU A 282 -0.10 5.08 11.47
C GLU A 282 0.40 5.23 12.93
N ILE A 283 0.07 6.35 13.60
CA ILE A 283 0.32 6.53 15.04
C ILE A 283 -0.41 5.47 15.87
N PRO A 284 -1.74 5.33 15.82
CA PRO A 284 -2.42 4.26 16.54
C PRO A 284 -2.01 2.85 16.07
N LEU A 285 -1.51 2.66 14.85
CA LEU A 285 -0.90 1.38 14.43
C LEU A 285 0.31 1.05 15.30
N ILE A 286 1.27 1.99 15.43
CA ILE A 286 2.51 1.83 16.22
C ILE A 286 2.17 1.67 17.70
N VAL A 287 1.33 2.54 18.23
CA VAL A 287 0.95 2.54 19.64
C VAL A 287 0.19 1.27 20.01
N GLY A 288 -0.76 0.85 19.17
CA GLY A 288 -1.52 -0.38 19.36
C GLY A 288 -0.64 -1.63 19.36
N ALA A 289 0.34 -1.71 18.45
CA ALA A 289 1.31 -2.79 18.43
C ALA A 289 2.10 -2.86 19.77
N TYR A 290 2.64 -1.72 20.21
CA TYR A 290 3.39 -1.66 21.47
C TYR A 290 2.55 -2.06 22.68
N GLN A 291 1.32 -1.55 22.80
CA GLN A 291 0.40 -1.82 23.89
C GLN A 291 -0.02 -3.31 23.95
N MET A 292 -0.08 -3.97 22.80
CA MET A 292 -0.40 -5.39 22.68
C MET A 292 0.83 -6.31 22.77
N GLY A 293 1.99 -5.76 23.15
CA GLY A 293 3.20 -6.54 23.47
C GLY A 293 4.20 -6.69 22.34
N ILE A 294 3.95 -6.09 21.16
CA ILE A 294 4.89 -6.07 20.04
C ILE A 294 5.84 -4.89 20.24
N ARG A 295 7.02 -5.13 20.82
CA ARG A 295 7.91 -4.09 21.36
C ARG A 295 9.32 -4.11 20.81
N ASP A 296 9.65 -5.02 19.90
CA ASP A 296 10.97 -5.19 19.33
C ASP A 296 11.19 -4.21 18.15
N PHE A 297 11.18 -2.92 18.49
CA PHE A 297 11.49 -1.83 17.55
C PHE A 297 12.05 -0.61 18.32
N ASP A 298 12.62 0.35 17.59
CA ASP A 298 13.18 1.56 18.18
C ASP A 298 12.08 2.50 18.70
N THR A 299 11.79 2.40 20.01
CA THR A 299 10.75 3.18 20.68
C THR A 299 11.07 4.68 20.77
N ASN A 300 12.35 5.05 20.80
CA ASN A 300 12.77 6.46 20.82
C ASN A 300 12.52 7.11 19.46
N LYS A 301 12.93 6.44 18.39
CA LYS A 301 12.65 6.86 17.01
C LYS A 301 11.14 6.92 16.75
N ALA A 302 10.38 5.91 17.20
CA ALA A 302 8.92 5.90 17.06
C ALA A 302 8.28 7.12 17.76
N LEU A 303 8.71 7.44 18.99
CA LEU A 303 8.21 8.63 19.68
C LEU A 303 8.61 9.91 18.93
N GLU A 304 9.86 10.05 18.50
CA GLU A 304 10.36 11.21 17.74
C GLU A 304 9.51 11.42 16.47
N ALA A 305 9.30 10.35 15.71
CA ALA A 305 8.50 10.39 14.48
C ALA A 305 7.05 10.81 14.75
N MET A 306 6.38 10.19 15.72
CA MET A 306 5.00 10.55 16.10
C MET A 306 4.90 11.99 16.60
N LEU A 307 5.88 12.47 17.37
CA LEU A 307 5.93 13.87 17.82
C LEU A 307 6.04 14.84 16.64
N LYS A 308 6.84 14.49 15.64
CA LYS A 308 6.94 15.30 14.42
C LYS A 308 5.60 15.38 13.70
N MET A 309 4.91 14.27 13.51
CA MET A 309 3.59 14.23 12.86
C MET A 309 2.57 15.13 13.56
N GLN A 310 2.62 15.23 14.89
CA GLN A 310 1.65 15.99 15.69
C GLN A 310 2.11 17.42 16.09
N LYS A 311 3.33 17.82 15.74
CA LYS A 311 3.86 19.17 16.06
C LYS A 311 4.26 19.98 14.84
N THR A 312 4.47 19.31 13.69
CA THR A 312 4.94 19.98 12.48
C THR A 312 3.81 20.04 11.44
N PRO A 313 3.41 21.24 11.01
CA PRO A 313 2.42 21.38 9.94
C PRO A 313 2.80 20.61 8.68
N SER A 314 1.81 20.18 7.93
CA SER A 314 2.02 19.43 6.70
C SER A 314 2.92 20.18 5.72
N GLN A 315 3.71 19.42 4.98
CA GLN A 315 4.62 19.96 3.97
C GLN A 315 4.43 19.23 2.64
N LYS A 316 4.56 19.98 1.54
CA LYS A 316 4.67 19.37 0.24
C LYS A 316 6.02 18.66 0.14
N VAL A 317 5.95 17.37 -0.13
CA VAL A 317 7.11 16.49 -0.31
C VAL A 317 7.06 15.92 -1.74
N PHE A 318 8.06 15.14 -2.16
CA PHE A 318 8.22 14.66 -3.54
C PHE A 318 6.94 14.09 -4.16
N ALA A 319 6.17 13.35 -3.38
CA ALA A 319 5.02 12.60 -3.84
C ALA A 319 3.70 13.03 -3.17
N GLY A 320 3.53 14.30 -2.90
CA GLY A 320 2.32 14.86 -2.29
C GLY A 320 2.57 15.61 -1.00
N TYR A 321 1.66 15.51 -0.04
CA TYR A 321 1.77 16.14 1.26
C TYR A 321 1.94 15.11 2.36
N ALA A 322 2.98 15.28 3.18
CA ALA A 322 3.16 14.55 4.44
C ALA A 322 2.64 15.39 5.61
N GLY A 323 2.17 14.74 6.66
CA GLY A 323 1.69 15.38 7.88
C GLY A 323 0.25 15.88 7.81
N ASN A 324 -0.22 16.41 8.93
CA ASN A 324 -1.58 16.90 9.13
C ASN A 324 -1.79 18.29 8.52
N ARG A 325 -2.69 18.41 7.54
CA ARG A 325 -2.93 19.65 6.78
C ARG A 325 -3.49 20.79 7.61
N ASP A 326 -4.36 20.48 8.55
CA ASP A 326 -5.04 21.49 9.39
C ASP A 326 -4.40 21.64 10.76
N LEU A 327 -3.16 21.13 10.95
CA LEU A 327 -2.49 21.09 12.25
C LEU A 327 -2.25 22.49 12.82
N GLU A 328 -1.90 23.45 11.99
CA GLU A 328 -1.66 24.82 12.44
C GLU A 328 -2.92 25.44 13.08
N ALA A 329 -4.07 25.28 12.42
CA ALA A 329 -5.35 25.72 12.95
C ALA A 329 -5.72 24.94 14.23
N TYR A 330 -5.53 23.62 14.23
CA TYR A 330 -5.79 22.78 15.40
C TYR A 330 -4.94 23.19 16.62
N LEU A 331 -3.66 23.44 16.45
CA LEU A 331 -2.78 23.87 17.52
C LEU A 331 -3.15 25.26 18.08
N LYS A 332 -3.58 26.16 17.20
CA LYS A 332 -3.96 27.53 17.58
C LYS A 332 -5.30 27.60 18.32
N TYR A 333 -6.29 26.89 17.82
CA TYR A 333 -7.66 26.99 18.34
C TYR A 333 -8.05 25.83 19.26
N GLN A 334 -7.21 24.77 19.35
CA GLN A 334 -7.47 23.51 20.05
C GLN A 334 -8.65 22.72 19.46
N TYR A 335 -8.98 23.01 18.22
CA TYR A 335 -9.86 22.29 17.28
C TYR A 335 -9.60 22.85 15.88
N VAL A 336 -10.13 22.22 14.84
CA VAL A 336 -10.07 22.73 13.47
C VAL A 336 -11.35 23.53 13.22
N PRO A 337 -11.29 24.87 13.10
CA PRO A 337 -12.47 25.68 12.78
C PRO A 337 -13.06 25.34 11.41
N SER A 338 -14.38 25.34 11.29
CA SER A 338 -15.10 24.99 10.06
C SER A 338 -14.86 25.98 8.89
N ASP A 339 -14.40 27.17 9.17
CA ASP A 339 -14.02 28.21 8.19
C ASP A 339 -12.53 28.18 7.82
N LEU A 340 -11.71 27.34 8.46
CA LEU A 340 -10.26 27.25 8.22
C LEU A 340 -9.76 25.89 7.77
N GLY A 341 -10.55 24.82 7.93
CA GLY A 341 -10.13 23.47 7.57
C GLY A 341 -11.25 22.44 7.69
N ARG A 342 -10.86 21.15 7.60
CA ARG A 342 -11.79 20.04 7.79
C ARG A 342 -12.12 19.87 9.26
N PHE A 343 -13.29 20.28 9.65
CA PHE A 343 -13.73 20.28 11.05
C PHE A 343 -13.61 18.90 11.73
N SER A 344 -13.90 17.81 11.02
CA SER A 344 -13.78 16.43 11.53
C SER A 344 -12.37 16.08 12.01
N ASN A 345 -11.32 16.74 11.47
CA ASN A 345 -9.95 16.58 11.93
C ASN A 345 -9.74 16.95 13.39
N SER A 346 -10.68 17.72 14.01
CA SER A 346 -10.64 18.01 15.43
C SER A 346 -10.70 16.76 16.30
N LEU A 347 -11.49 15.78 15.90
CA LEU A 347 -11.62 14.50 16.62
C LEU A 347 -10.44 13.56 16.31
N GLU A 348 -10.07 13.47 15.04
CA GLU A 348 -9.01 12.59 14.56
C GLU A 348 -7.64 12.97 15.16
N TYR A 349 -7.30 14.26 15.13
CA TYR A 349 -6.03 14.74 15.71
C TYR A 349 -6.00 14.62 17.23
N ALA A 350 -7.13 14.81 17.90
CA ALA A 350 -7.20 14.61 19.35
C ALA A 350 -7.02 13.13 19.73
N PHE A 351 -7.52 12.21 18.89
CA PHE A 351 -7.30 10.79 19.10
C PHE A 351 -5.83 10.39 18.90
N ASP A 352 -5.19 10.87 17.82
CA ASP A 352 -3.76 10.63 17.58
C ASP A 352 -2.91 11.22 18.71
N ASP A 353 -3.20 12.44 19.18
CA ASP A 353 -2.53 13.05 20.33
C ASP A 353 -2.68 12.18 21.58
N TRP A 354 -3.88 11.70 21.88
CA TRP A 354 -4.09 10.79 23.01
C TRP A 354 -3.26 9.52 22.87
N ALA A 355 -3.20 8.93 21.67
CA ALA A 355 -2.40 7.74 21.39
C ALA A 355 -0.91 7.97 21.64
N VAL A 356 -0.35 9.10 21.16
CA VAL A 356 1.03 9.52 21.48
C VAL A 356 1.25 9.64 22.98
N GLY A 357 0.29 10.23 23.70
CA GLY A 357 0.33 10.34 25.15
C GLY A 357 0.41 8.97 25.84
N GLN A 358 -0.41 8.00 25.41
CA GLN A 358 -0.38 6.65 25.98
C GLN A 358 0.94 5.92 25.70
N PHE A 359 1.50 6.09 24.51
CA PHE A 359 2.82 5.56 24.17
C PHE A 359 3.91 6.16 25.05
N ALA A 360 3.94 7.49 25.17
CA ALA A 360 4.90 8.22 26.00
C ALA A 360 4.85 7.76 27.47
N LYS A 361 3.63 7.56 28.02
CA LYS A 361 3.44 7.00 29.37
C LYS A 361 4.03 5.60 29.49
N ALA A 362 3.78 4.74 28.50
CA ALA A 362 4.23 3.35 28.52
C ALA A 362 5.75 3.21 28.45
N ILE A 363 6.46 4.15 27.80
CA ILE A 363 7.93 4.18 27.75
C ILE A 363 8.56 5.09 28.82
N GLY A 364 7.77 5.64 29.76
CA GLY A 364 8.27 6.44 30.89
C GLY A 364 8.55 7.92 30.58
N ASN A 365 8.07 8.47 29.46
CA ASN A 365 8.24 9.89 29.13
C ASN A 365 7.07 10.73 29.68
N GLU A 366 7.15 11.07 30.97
CA GLU A 366 6.09 11.78 31.71
C GLU A 366 5.79 13.17 31.16
N LYS A 367 6.81 13.88 30.62
CA LYS A 367 6.63 15.22 30.05
C LYS A 367 5.72 15.17 28.83
N VAL A 368 6.04 14.29 27.88
CA VAL A 368 5.26 14.10 26.67
C VAL A 368 3.87 13.56 26.99
N TYR A 369 3.78 12.62 27.94
CA TYR A 369 2.48 12.11 28.39
C TYR A 369 1.54 13.23 28.85
N LYS A 370 1.99 14.13 29.72
CA LYS A 370 1.16 15.24 30.23
C LYS A 370 0.70 16.17 29.10
N GLU A 371 1.62 16.58 28.22
CA GLU A 371 1.32 17.43 27.08
C GLU A 371 0.25 16.79 26.16
N PHE A 372 0.50 15.58 25.73
CA PHE A 372 -0.33 14.92 24.72
C PHE A 372 -1.64 14.36 25.28
N ASN A 373 -1.67 13.96 26.55
CA ASN A 373 -2.91 13.62 27.22
C ASN A 373 -3.86 14.81 27.37
N GLN A 374 -3.30 16.02 27.60
CA GLN A 374 -4.07 17.25 27.58
C GLN A 374 -4.63 17.54 26.18
N ARG A 375 -3.78 17.49 25.15
CA ARG A 375 -4.17 17.71 23.75
C ARG A 375 -5.22 16.68 23.30
N GLY A 376 -5.05 15.41 23.68
CA GLY A 376 -6.02 14.35 23.46
C GLY A 376 -7.40 14.61 24.07
N SER A 377 -7.55 15.59 24.99
CA SER A 377 -8.84 16.02 25.52
C SER A 377 -9.52 17.13 24.70
N TRP A 378 -8.87 17.68 23.68
CA TRP A 378 -9.40 18.80 22.90
C TRP A 378 -10.63 18.48 22.06
N TRP A 379 -10.92 17.19 21.81
CA TRP A 379 -12.18 16.77 21.21
C TRP A 379 -13.41 17.35 21.92
N LYS A 380 -13.30 17.70 23.23
CA LYS A 380 -14.39 18.31 24.01
C LYS A 380 -14.78 19.71 23.50
N HIS A 381 -13.87 20.40 22.81
CA HIS A 381 -14.10 21.75 22.29
C HIS A 381 -15.08 21.80 21.14
N VAL A 382 -15.38 20.66 20.52
CA VAL A 382 -16.31 20.52 19.40
C VAL A 382 -17.63 19.83 19.79
N ILE A 383 -17.84 19.57 21.08
CA ILE A 383 -19.14 19.11 21.59
C ILE A 383 -20.02 20.34 21.86
N GLU A 384 -21.13 20.45 21.17
CA GLU A 384 -22.09 21.54 21.34
C GLU A 384 -22.85 21.34 22.67
N PRO A 385 -22.79 22.33 23.61
CA PRO A 385 -23.28 22.13 24.98
C PRO A 385 -24.79 21.87 25.11
N LYS A 386 -25.60 22.37 24.15
CA LYS A 386 -27.07 22.21 24.23
C LYS A 386 -27.52 20.84 23.77
N SER A 387 -26.92 20.37 22.68
CA SER A 387 -27.30 19.10 22.08
C SER A 387 -26.49 17.92 22.61
N GLY A 388 -25.26 18.17 23.09
CA GLY A 388 -24.31 17.13 23.47
C GLY A 388 -23.67 16.40 22.28
N PHE A 389 -23.94 16.83 21.07
CA PHE A 389 -23.34 16.27 19.84
C PHE A 389 -22.14 17.07 19.37
N THR A 390 -21.30 16.45 18.55
CA THR A 390 -20.28 17.18 17.77
C THR A 390 -20.96 18.07 16.74
N ALA A 391 -20.65 19.37 16.76
CA ALA A 391 -21.22 20.33 15.83
C ALA A 391 -20.15 21.28 15.29
N LEU A 392 -20.37 21.84 14.10
CA LEU A 392 -19.47 22.80 13.48
C LEU A 392 -19.30 24.05 14.35
N LYS A 393 -18.06 24.50 14.47
CA LYS A 393 -17.66 25.70 15.21
C LYS A 393 -16.62 26.46 14.42
N ASP A 394 -16.85 27.76 14.21
CA ASP A 394 -15.93 28.60 13.44
C ASP A 394 -14.75 29.14 14.28
N SER A 395 -13.84 29.86 13.62
CA SER A 395 -12.65 30.47 14.27
C SER A 395 -12.96 31.55 15.28
N GLN A 396 -14.18 32.06 15.33
CA GLN A 396 -14.68 33.02 16.34
C GLN A 396 -15.34 32.31 17.52
N GLY A 397 -15.40 30.97 17.49
CA GLY A 397 -16.03 30.16 18.54
C GLY A 397 -17.54 30.07 18.44
N LYS A 398 -18.13 30.46 17.30
CA LYS A 398 -19.57 30.43 17.07
C LYS A 398 -19.98 29.08 16.50
N TRP A 399 -21.00 28.48 17.10
CA TRP A 399 -21.60 27.24 16.62
C TRP A 399 -22.47 27.47 15.39
N VAL A 400 -22.60 26.47 14.53
CA VAL A 400 -23.52 26.50 13.39
C VAL A 400 -24.96 26.74 13.88
N ALA A 401 -25.70 27.59 13.16
CA ALA A 401 -27.06 28.03 13.62
C ALA A 401 -28.11 26.92 13.52
N ASP A 402 -28.12 26.18 12.40
CA ASP A 402 -29.15 25.18 12.06
C ASP A 402 -28.60 23.76 12.20
N PHE A 403 -28.14 23.43 13.40
CA PHE A 403 -27.58 22.11 13.67
C PHE A 403 -28.68 21.04 13.72
N GLU A 404 -28.57 20.04 12.85
CA GLU A 404 -29.45 18.89 12.77
C GLU A 404 -28.64 17.59 12.93
N PRO A 405 -28.62 16.97 14.13
CA PRO A 405 -27.73 15.85 14.45
C PRO A 405 -28.02 14.58 13.66
N PHE A 406 -29.22 14.43 13.09
CA PHE A 406 -29.61 13.27 12.29
C PHE A 406 -29.42 13.47 10.79
N ARG A 407 -28.98 14.64 10.35
CA ARG A 407 -28.70 14.91 8.96
C ARG A 407 -27.38 14.26 8.57
N SER A 408 -27.40 13.46 7.53
CA SER A 408 -26.21 12.81 6.99
C SER A 408 -25.87 13.33 5.59
N GLY A 409 -24.61 13.22 5.22
CA GLY A 409 -24.15 13.52 3.88
C GLY A 409 -22.75 14.14 3.86
N ALA A 410 -21.84 13.52 3.14
CA ALA A 410 -20.43 13.91 3.07
C ALA A 410 -20.21 15.32 2.49
N ASN A 411 -21.18 15.89 1.80
CA ASN A 411 -21.07 17.20 1.13
C ASN A 411 -21.86 18.30 1.85
N HIS A 412 -22.31 18.06 3.06
CA HIS A 412 -22.97 19.05 3.88
C HIS A 412 -22.04 19.55 4.98
N HIS A 413 -22.42 20.59 5.67
CA HIS A 413 -21.59 21.35 6.62
C HIS A 413 -21.22 20.59 7.92
N TYR A 414 -21.08 19.24 7.88
CA TYR A 414 -20.75 18.43 9.05
C TYR A 414 -19.54 17.54 8.78
#